data_7fcb362dd40dcf25c403322166703124
#
_entry.id   7fcb362dd40dcf25c403322166703124
#
_cell.length_a   1.000
_cell.length_b   1.000
_cell.length_c   1.000
_cell.angle_alpha   90.00
_cell.angle_beta   90.00
_cell.angle_gamma   90.00
#
_symmetry.space_group_name_H-M   'P 1'
#
loop_
_entity.id
_entity.type
_entity.pdbx_description
1 polymer ?
#
loop_
_entity_poly.entity_id
_entity_poly.type
_entity_poly.pdbx_seq_one_letter_code
_entity_poly.pdbx_strand_id
1 'polypeptide(L)'
;MKSIRLVILFTLCTLTSFAQETKRIEIPQSGQLESFSIPLGEKGVIVLTHVGKTEFILRKFNTNLEQVWSNQGSVEGNLDYVTHCYDGSRLHLLFSRFKSNNYYIVRVNPQDGKMEKFQIFSVEKMEISNFKAINQSLFIGGVVNNTPVILFTNLAEKRTRILPAVVNGQAEIQSMDLDTVHQQINVVYSVGKKAKNYQLLLKSFDEDGNQLGQISMNPTEQYAQMNAKSTQLNDSLQVVVGTYGHKNTIGSSKGPSSQGLYFSSYLDGELQDSKFHSFTQFDNFFNFLGEKQKSKQEKKIKSKEEKGEELRLDYRLLMHEISKKGDHYIVVAEAFYPDYKYVNYSPFGGPIGMLAGGLYSPWNMLYNPYRWGYGNYGLYSPFSSYYSPWGYRGYNSYSNSQQFDGWIYTHAVIAELDEKGNLVWDHSIDLNNIKEDKLIQKIKTSLQGDVLTLSYQRGNSIISKYITAEGQSGDEKVQELSTDNEGDRIRRQEKSDLNYWFSNHFLASGNQTINNSEEGRRSVYFLTKIPLNP
;
A
#
# COMPACT_ATOMS: atom_id res chain seq x y z
N MET A 1 55.13 13.36 32.42
CA MET A 1 53.82 12.83 32.92
C MET A 1 52.67 13.82 32.86
N LYS A 2 52.83 15.08 32.46
CA LYS A 2 51.69 16.05 32.34
C LYS A 2 51.01 16.03 30.96
N SER A 3 51.65 15.50 29.92
CA SER A 3 51.13 15.49 28.54
C SER A 3 50.11 14.36 28.27
N ILE A 4 50.14 13.27 29.02
CA ILE A 4 49.26 12.11 28.83
C ILE A 4 47.86 12.38 29.38
N ARG A 5 47.71 13.24 30.41
CA ARG A 5 46.39 13.58 30.95
C ARG A 5 45.56 14.51 30.06
N LEU A 6 46.19 15.29 29.20
CA LEU A 6 45.48 16.17 28.27
C LEU A 6 44.89 15.44 27.06
N VAL A 7 45.55 14.38 26.62
CA VAL A 7 45.07 13.56 25.47
C VAL A 7 43.85 12.73 25.85
N ILE A 8 43.78 12.22 27.11
CA ILE A 8 42.63 11.43 27.60
C ILE A 8 41.39 12.31 27.77
N LEU A 9 41.56 13.61 28.13
CA LEU A 9 40.43 14.52 28.26
C LEU A 9 39.83 14.94 26.90
N PHE A 10 40.65 14.97 25.84
CA PHE A 10 40.17 15.30 24.48
C PHE A 10 39.47 14.15 23.78
N THR A 11 39.81 12.90 24.14
CA THR A 11 39.17 11.69 23.56
C THR A 11 37.83 11.36 24.21
N LEU A 12 37.53 11.92 25.40
CA LEU A 12 36.22 11.71 26.06
C LEU A 12 35.12 12.67 25.57
N CYS A 13 35.47 13.74 24.86
CA CYS A 13 34.49 14.72 24.33
C CYS A 13 33.94 14.41 22.93
N THR A 14 34.35 13.31 22.28
CA THR A 14 33.90 13.00 20.92
C THR A 14 32.90 11.85 20.83
N LEU A 15 32.41 11.34 21.97
CA LEU A 15 31.35 10.32 22.00
C LEU A 15 29.99 10.90 22.42
N THR A 16 29.68 12.12 21.99
CA THR A 16 28.26 12.48 21.90
C THR A 16 27.70 11.79 20.66
N SER A 17 27.33 10.52 20.81
CA SER A 17 26.34 9.92 19.93
C SER A 17 25.15 10.86 19.91
N PHE A 18 24.90 11.55 18.82
CA PHE A 18 23.60 12.15 18.58
C PHE A 18 22.60 11.00 18.46
N ALA A 19 22.12 10.50 19.59
CA ALA A 19 20.91 9.72 19.60
C ALA A 19 19.84 10.64 19.00
N GLN A 20 19.47 10.40 17.78
CA GLN A 20 18.38 11.14 17.14
C GLN A 20 17.13 10.85 17.95
N GLU A 21 16.65 11.87 18.66
CA GLU A 21 15.56 11.73 19.62
C GLU A 21 14.24 11.47 18.90
N THR A 22 13.55 10.42 19.31
CA THR A 22 12.17 10.16 18.92
C THR A 22 11.31 11.33 19.42
N LYS A 23 10.65 12.04 18.51
CA LYS A 23 9.77 13.15 18.88
C LYS A 23 8.31 12.77 18.65
N ARG A 24 7.49 13.02 19.66
CA ARG A 24 6.05 12.75 19.64
C ARG A 24 5.25 14.02 19.84
N ILE A 25 4.07 14.09 19.25
CA ILE A 25 3.02 15.07 19.57
C ILE A 25 1.68 14.37 19.69
N GLU A 26 0.82 14.93 20.51
CA GLU A 26 -0.55 14.46 20.72
C GLU A 26 -1.55 15.56 20.36
N ILE A 27 -2.48 15.25 19.47
CA ILE A 27 -3.58 16.13 19.08
C ILE A 27 -4.82 15.63 19.83
N PRO A 28 -5.37 16.41 20.78
CA PRO A 28 -6.56 16.00 21.50
C PRO A 28 -7.72 15.69 20.57
N GLN A 29 -8.41 14.59 20.85
CA GLN A 29 -9.59 14.18 20.10
C GLN A 29 -10.81 14.13 21.01
N SER A 30 -11.85 14.87 20.63
CA SER A 30 -13.15 14.81 21.27
C SER A 30 -14.13 14.01 20.40
N GLY A 31 -14.74 12.98 20.97
CA GLY A 31 -15.72 12.16 20.27
C GLY A 31 -15.13 11.16 19.27
N GLN A 32 -15.88 10.82 18.23
CA GLN A 32 -15.47 9.88 17.18
C GLN A 32 -14.86 10.61 15.97
N LEU A 33 -13.99 11.59 16.21
CA LEU A 33 -13.31 12.27 15.13
C LEU A 33 -12.31 11.33 14.46
N GLU A 34 -12.25 11.41 13.14
CA GLU A 34 -11.30 10.65 12.34
C GLU A 34 -10.18 11.56 11.87
N SER A 35 -8.95 11.17 12.17
CA SER A 35 -7.77 11.89 11.74
C SER A 35 -6.84 11.00 10.92
N PHE A 36 -6.14 11.61 9.96
CA PHE A 36 -5.18 10.95 9.08
C PHE A 36 -3.95 11.80 8.91
N SER A 37 -2.80 11.18 8.94
CA SER A 37 -1.53 11.83 8.60
C SER A 37 -1.20 11.64 7.12
N ILE A 38 -0.75 12.72 6.49
CA ILE A 38 -0.34 12.76 5.09
C ILE A 38 1.09 13.28 5.04
N PRO A 39 2.09 12.39 4.97
CA PRO A 39 3.49 12.78 4.85
C PRO A 39 3.74 13.53 3.54
N LEU A 40 4.50 14.62 3.62
CA LEU A 40 4.88 15.46 2.49
C LEU A 40 6.40 15.45 2.24
N GLY A 41 7.08 14.40 2.71
CA GLY A 41 8.55 14.35 2.68
C GLY A 41 9.17 15.44 3.56
N GLU A 42 10.22 16.06 3.11
CA GLU A 42 10.92 17.14 3.81
C GLU A 42 10.05 18.39 4.03
N LYS A 43 8.92 18.50 3.35
CA LYS A 43 7.96 19.61 3.58
C LYS A 43 7.10 19.42 4.83
N GLY A 44 7.26 18.32 5.56
CA GLY A 44 6.58 18.03 6.83
C GLY A 44 5.42 17.04 6.65
N VAL A 45 4.36 17.22 7.44
CA VAL A 45 3.16 16.37 7.45
C VAL A 45 1.91 17.22 7.58
N ILE A 46 0.84 16.83 6.91
CA ILE A 46 -0.50 17.39 7.12
C ILE A 46 -1.35 16.36 7.87
N VAL A 47 -2.05 16.78 8.90
CA VAL A 47 -3.10 16.02 9.57
C VAL A 47 -4.45 16.53 9.11
N LEU A 48 -5.22 15.66 8.47
CA LEU A 48 -6.61 15.89 8.12
C LEU A 48 -7.47 15.33 9.26
N THR A 49 -8.31 16.15 9.88
CA THR A 49 -9.28 15.76 10.91
C THR A 49 -10.69 16.06 10.42
N HIS A 50 -11.55 15.05 10.35
CA HIS A 50 -12.98 15.25 10.08
C HIS A 50 -13.69 15.75 11.34
N VAL A 51 -14.38 16.88 11.23
CA VAL A 51 -15.13 17.50 12.34
C VAL A 51 -16.63 17.21 12.20
N GLY A 52 -17.07 16.93 10.98
CA GLY A 52 -18.45 16.63 10.64
C GLY A 52 -18.52 15.89 9.31
N LYS A 53 -19.69 15.81 8.71
CA LYS A 53 -19.85 15.15 7.41
C LYS A 53 -19.15 15.88 6.27
N THR A 54 -19.15 17.20 6.34
CA THR A 54 -18.66 18.06 5.27
C THR A 54 -17.54 19.00 5.71
N GLU A 55 -17.23 19.03 6.99
CA GLU A 55 -16.24 19.92 7.58
C GLU A 55 -15.00 19.16 8.00
N PHE A 56 -13.84 19.76 7.78
CA PHE A 56 -12.56 19.19 8.15
C PHE A 56 -11.57 20.28 8.57
N ILE A 57 -10.58 19.87 9.36
CA ILE A 57 -9.46 20.72 9.75
C ILE A 57 -8.18 20.10 9.16
N LEU A 58 -7.37 20.93 8.53
CA LEU A 58 -6.02 20.61 8.11
C LEU A 58 -5.03 21.30 9.02
N ARG A 59 -4.13 20.52 9.62
CA ARG A 59 -3.01 21.05 10.42
C ARG A 59 -1.71 20.61 9.78
N LYS A 60 -0.84 21.55 9.49
CA LYS A 60 0.50 21.26 9.00
C LYS A 60 1.52 21.34 10.12
N PHE A 61 2.39 20.35 10.14
CA PHE A 61 3.57 20.30 11.00
C PHE A 61 4.83 20.22 10.13
N ASN A 62 5.91 20.86 10.59
CA ASN A 62 7.22 20.73 9.95
C ASN A 62 7.88 19.38 10.29
N THR A 63 9.11 19.16 9.82
CA THR A 63 9.88 17.94 10.10
C THR A 63 10.29 17.76 11.57
N ASN A 64 10.12 18.79 12.39
CA ASN A 64 10.28 18.74 13.83
C ASN A 64 8.96 18.58 14.59
N LEU A 65 7.87 18.27 13.88
CA LEU A 65 6.52 18.17 14.45
C LEU A 65 6.04 19.44 15.16
N GLU A 66 6.49 20.62 14.72
CA GLU A 66 5.99 21.91 15.16
C GLU A 66 4.88 22.38 14.22
N GLN A 67 3.77 22.86 14.77
CA GLN A 67 2.63 23.29 13.96
C GLN A 67 2.97 24.57 13.18
N VAL A 68 2.85 24.51 11.88
CA VAL A 68 3.12 25.63 10.97
C VAL A 68 1.85 26.46 10.72
N TRP A 69 0.74 25.76 10.41
CA TRP A 69 -0.56 26.39 10.21
C TRP A 69 -1.71 25.40 10.51
N SER A 70 -2.90 25.95 10.71
CA SER A 70 -4.15 25.19 10.88
C SER A 70 -5.27 25.92 10.16
N ASN A 71 -5.93 25.26 9.22
CA ASN A 71 -7.01 25.81 8.42
C ASN A 71 -8.23 24.89 8.43
N GLN A 72 -9.41 25.50 8.52
CA GLN A 72 -10.67 24.79 8.41
C GLN A 72 -11.18 24.83 6.96
N GLY A 73 -11.68 23.72 6.48
CA GLY A 73 -12.30 23.57 5.18
C GLY A 73 -13.69 22.93 5.26
N SER A 74 -14.45 23.11 4.21
CA SER A 74 -15.74 22.44 4.03
C SER A 74 -15.99 22.14 2.57
N VAL A 75 -16.79 21.12 2.30
CA VAL A 75 -17.33 20.81 0.98
C VAL A 75 -18.83 20.98 0.98
N GLU A 76 -19.38 21.36 -0.16
CA GLU A 76 -20.82 21.54 -0.32
C GLU A 76 -21.51 20.20 -0.59
N GLY A 77 -22.74 20.08 -0.13
CA GLY A 77 -23.56 18.89 -0.32
C GLY A 77 -23.30 17.80 0.71
N ASN A 78 -23.96 16.66 0.53
CA ASN A 78 -23.82 15.49 1.40
C ASN A 78 -22.75 14.54 0.80
N LEU A 79 -21.51 14.99 0.81
CA LEU A 79 -20.35 14.26 0.31
C LEU A 79 -19.49 13.79 1.47
N ASP A 80 -18.83 12.68 1.28
CA ASP A 80 -17.92 12.11 2.24
C ASP A 80 -16.50 12.09 1.64
N TYR A 81 -15.51 12.18 2.51
CA TYR A 81 -14.12 12.03 2.12
C TYR A 81 -13.87 10.61 1.57
N VAL A 82 -13.25 10.55 0.40
CA VAL A 82 -12.92 9.27 -0.26
C VAL A 82 -11.46 8.94 -0.10
N THR A 83 -10.58 9.84 -0.51
CA THR A 83 -9.12 9.63 -0.50
C THR A 83 -8.38 10.94 -0.77
N HIS A 84 -7.06 10.85 -0.78
CA HIS A 84 -6.18 11.97 -1.14
C HIS A 84 -5.03 11.50 -2.02
N CYS A 85 -4.38 12.46 -2.67
CA CYS A 85 -3.14 12.28 -3.38
C CYS A 85 -2.25 13.50 -3.19
N TYR A 86 -0.96 13.30 -2.90
CA TYR A 86 0.05 14.33 -2.91
C TYR A 86 0.94 14.12 -4.13
N ASP A 87 1.02 15.13 -5.01
CA ASP A 87 1.76 15.06 -6.28
C ASP A 87 3.21 15.58 -6.18
N GLY A 88 3.71 15.79 -4.94
CA GLY A 88 5.00 16.42 -4.67
C GLY A 88 4.91 17.95 -4.50
N SER A 89 3.87 18.60 -5.00
CA SER A 89 3.65 20.05 -4.92
C SER A 89 2.35 20.43 -4.22
N ARG A 90 1.27 19.76 -4.52
CA ARG A 90 -0.10 20.02 -4.03
C ARG A 90 -0.71 18.78 -3.41
N LEU A 91 -1.54 18.99 -2.42
CA LEU A 91 -2.37 17.94 -1.84
C LEU A 91 -3.78 18.05 -2.42
N HIS A 92 -4.27 16.94 -2.97
CA HIS A 92 -5.60 16.81 -3.54
C HIS A 92 -6.45 15.91 -2.65
N LEU A 93 -7.56 16.43 -2.13
CA LEU A 93 -8.54 15.68 -1.35
C LEU A 93 -9.74 15.41 -2.25
N LEU A 94 -10.15 14.16 -2.35
CA LEU A 94 -11.32 13.73 -3.12
C LEU A 94 -12.49 13.45 -2.18
N PHE A 95 -13.61 14.11 -2.45
CA PHE A 95 -14.88 13.87 -1.79
C PHE A 95 -15.91 13.40 -2.81
N SER A 96 -16.74 12.46 -2.43
CA SER A 96 -17.83 11.95 -3.24
C SER A 96 -18.87 11.27 -2.37
N ARG A 97 -19.96 10.85 -2.95
CA ARG A 97 -20.92 9.95 -2.35
C ARG A 97 -20.95 8.66 -3.15
N PHE A 98 -21.14 7.54 -2.47
CA PHE A 98 -21.21 6.24 -3.11
C PHE A 98 -22.18 6.22 -4.30
N LYS A 99 -21.69 5.76 -5.46
CA LYS A 99 -22.43 5.75 -6.74
C LYS A 99 -23.00 7.11 -7.17
N SER A 100 -22.41 8.21 -6.69
CA SER A 100 -22.70 9.54 -7.20
C SER A 100 -21.93 9.79 -8.48
N ASN A 101 -22.44 10.68 -9.31
CA ASN A 101 -21.71 11.25 -10.45
C ASN A 101 -21.09 12.62 -10.14
N ASN A 102 -21.14 13.03 -8.88
CA ASN A 102 -20.61 14.29 -8.40
C ASN A 102 -19.36 14.05 -7.54
N TYR A 103 -18.25 14.62 -7.94
CA TYR A 103 -16.98 14.58 -7.25
C TYR A 103 -16.57 15.99 -6.88
N TYR A 104 -16.03 16.13 -5.68
CA TYR A 104 -15.55 17.41 -5.20
C TYR A 104 -14.06 17.26 -4.84
N ILE A 105 -13.25 18.12 -5.40
CA ILE A 105 -11.82 18.15 -5.16
C ILE A 105 -11.47 19.38 -4.35
N VAL A 106 -10.74 19.20 -3.27
CA VAL A 106 -10.10 20.29 -2.55
C VAL A 106 -8.60 20.19 -2.78
N ARG A 107 -8.07 21.11 -3.54
CA ARG A 107 -6.64 21.24 -3.78
C ARG A 107 -6.05 22.18 -2.74
N VAL A 108 -5.05 21.71 -2.01
CA VAL A 108 -4.42 22.43 -0.91
C VAL A 108 -2.98 22.76 -1.26
N ASN A 109 -2.60 24.00 -1.05
CA ASN A 109 -1.20 24.38 -1.08
C ASN A 109 -0.55 24.06 0.28
N PRO A 110 0.42 23.12 0.34
CA PRO A 110 1.03 22.74 1.61
C PRO A 110 1.85 23.84 2.29
N GLN A 111 2.22 24.92 1.58
CA GLN A 111 3.04 25.99 2.16
C GLN A 111 2.23 26.91 3.06
N ASP A 112 1.06 27.34 2.60
CA ASP A 112 0.21 28.34 3.26
C ASP A 112 -1.19 27.83 3.62
N GLY A 113 -1.52 26.60 3.24
CA GLY A 113 -2.80 25.97 3.53
C GLY A 113 -3.97 26.54 2.71
N LYS A 114 -3.71 27.35 1.67
CA LYS A 114 -4.77 27.84 0.79
C LYS A 114 -5.44 26.69 0.08
N MET A 115 -6.76 26.76 0.01
CA MET A 115 -7.62 25.74 -0.58
C MET A 115 -8.33 26.27 -1.82
N GLU A 116 -8.28 25.49 -2.87
CA GLU A 116 -9.07 25.70 -4.09
C GLU A 116 -10.04 24.54 -4.24
N LYS A 117 -11.27 24.85 -4.65
CA LYS A 117 -12.35 23.87 -4.71
C LYS A 117 -12.81 23.69 -6.15
N PHE A 118 -12.95 22.44 -6.56
CA PHE A 118 -13.38 22.08 -7.91
C PHE A 118 -14.50 21.05 -7.82
N GLN A 119 -15.57 21.29 -8.55
CA GLN A 119 -16.64 20.31 -8.72
C GLN A 119 -16.48 19.64 -10.09
N ILE A 120 -16.51 18.33 -10.08
CA ILE A 120 -16.35 17.50 -11.27
C ILE A 120 -17.59 16.63 -11.40
N PHE A 121 -18.16 16.59 -12.60
CA PHE A 121 -19.27 15.71 -12.91
C PHE A 121 -18.79 14.57 -13.80
N SER A 122 -19.00 13.35 -13.36
CA SER A 122 -18.84 12.16 -14.20
C SER A 122 -20.11 11.92 -15.00
N VAL A 123 -19.95 11.32 -16.17
CA VAL A 123 -21.08 10.94 -17.03
C VAL A 123 -21.97 9.88 -16.37
N GLU A 124 -21.34 8.97 -15.61
CA GLU A 124 -22.03 7.86 -14.95
C GLU A 124 -21.52 7.65 -13.52
N LYS A 125 -22.30 6.88 -12.77
CA LYS A 125 -21.95 6.47 -11.39
C LYS A 125 -20.77 5.51 -11.42
N MET A 126 -19.66 5.90 -10.82
CA MET A 126 -18.43 5.12 -10.78
C MET A 126 -18.11 4.66 -9.36
N GLU A 127 -17.70 3.42 -9.21
CA GLU A 127 -17.10 2.90 -7.98
C GLU A 127 -15.60 3.18 -8.03
N ILE A 128 -15.15 4.18 -7.26
CA ILE A 128 -13.77 4.68 -7.28
C ILE A 128 -12.85 3.65 -6.62
N SER A 129 -11.74 3.33 -7.28
CA SER A 129 -10.70 2.44 -6.74
C SER A 129 -9.32 3.09 -6.69
N ASN A 130 -9.05 4.08 -7.52
CA ASN A 130 -7.75 4.72 -7.64
C ASN A 130 -7.90 6.23 -7.78
N PHE A 131 -6.93 6.98 -7.24
CA PHE A 131 -6.86 8.43 -7.38
C PHE A 131 -5.41 8.87 -7.43
N LYS A 132 -5.02 9.53 -8.50
CA LYS A 132 -3.68 10.11 -8.69
C LYS A 132 -3.81 11.52 -9.27
N ALA A 133 -2.78 12.33 -9.03
CA ALA A 133 -2.67 13.68 -9.57
C ALA A 133 -1.26 13.90 -10.12
N ILE A 134 -1.19 14.66 -11.20
CA ILE A 134 0.05 15.20 -11.77
C ILE A 134 -0.22 16.65 -12.11
N ASN A 135 0.50 17.58 -11.49
CA ASN A 135 0.37 19.01 -11.76
C ASN A 135 -1.08 19.53 -11.65
N GLN A 136 -1.72 19.83 -12.78
CA GLN A 136 -3.10 20.30 -12.87
C GLN A 136 -4.10 19.19 -13.22
N SER A 137 -3.63 17.98 -13.38
CA SER A 137 -4.41 16.86 -13.90
C SER A 137 -4.69 15.81 -12.86
N LEU A 138 -5.91 15.31 -12.87
CA LEU A 138 -6.41 14.27 -11.97
C LEU A 138 -6.82 13.03 -12.77
N PHE A 139 -6.46 11.87 -12.23
CA PHE A 139 -6.81 10.56 -12.75
C PHE A 139 -7.59 9.81 -11.66
N ILE A 140 -8.87 9.55 -11.91
CA ILE A 140 -9.75 8.82 -11.02
C ILE A 140 -10.08 7.50 -11.69
N GLY A 141 -9.51 6.41 -11.19
CA GLY A 141 -9.79 5.06 -11.67
C GLY A 141 -10.93 4.42 -10.91
N GLY A 142 -11.72 3.62 -11.60
CA GLY A 142 -12.84 2.92 -10.97
C GLY A 142 -13.57 2.00 -11.94
N VAL A 143 -14.76 1.59 -11.54
CA VAL A 143 -15.61 0.68 -12.30
C VAL A 143 -16.99 1.29 -12.52
N VAL A 144 -17.45 1.25 -13.77
CA VAL A 144 -18.80 1.61 -14.19
C VAL A 144 -19.42 0.39 -14.89
N ASN A 145 -20.52 -0.13 -14.38
CA ASN A 145 -21.21 -1.29 -14.97
C ASN A 145 -20.26 -2.48 -15.27
N ASN A 146 -19.38 -2.82 -14.30
CA ASN A 146 -18.35 -3.87 -14.40
C ASN A 146 -17.27 -3.62 -15.48
N THR A 147 -17.14 -2.39 -15.97
CA THR A 147 -16.10 -1.98 -16.90
C THR A 147 -15.15 -1.02 -16.22
N PRO A 148 -13.82 -1.23 -16.27
CA PRO A 148 -12.86 -0.30 -15.72
C PRO A 148 -12.86 1.00 -16.51
N VAL A 149 -12.83 2.12 -15.77
CA VAL A 149 -12.87 3.47 -16.34
C VAL A 149 -11.82 4.32 -15.65
N ILE A 150 -11.14 5.17 -16.41
CA ILE A 150 -10.33 6.25 -15.88
C ILE A 150 -10.97 7.57 -16.29
N LEU A 151 -11.43 8.32 -15.30
CA LEU A 151 -11.88 9.68 -15.46
C LEU A 151 -10.66 10.60 -15.35
N PHE A 152 -10.36 11.29 -16.41
CA PHE A 152 -9.31 12.30 -16.47
C PHE A 152 -9.94 13.69 -16.34
N THR A 153 -9.31 14.56 -15.54
CA THR A 153 -9.75 15.95 -15.38
C THR A 153 -8.55 16.88 -15.35
N ASN A 154 -8.52 17.83 -16.26
CA ASN A 154 -7.61 18.98 -16.17
C ASN A 154 -8.30 20.10 -15.39
N LEU A 155 -7.74 20.47 -14.23
CA LEU A 155 -8.32 21.45 -13.30
C LEU A 155 -8.22 22.89 -13.84
N ALA A 156 -7.17 23.20 -14.60
CA ALA A 156 -6.98 24.53 -15.19
C ALA A 156 -8.01 24.80 -16.30
N GLU A 157 -8.20 23.81 -17.17
CA GLU A 157 -9.14 23.89 -18.29
C GLU A 157 -10.58 23.59 -17.87
N LYS A 158 -10.80 23.06 -16.67
CA LYS A 158 -12.10 22.54 -16.18
C LYS A 158 -12.72 21.51 -17.13
N ARG A 159 -11.87 20.73 -17.77
CA ARG A 159 -12.25 19.73 -18.77
C ARG A 159 -12.15 18.35 -18.19
N THR A 160 -13.21 17.58 -18.34
CA THR A 160 -13.28 16.18 -17.89
C THR A 160 -13.59 15.27 -19.07
N ARG A 161 -12.89 14.14 -19.16
CA ARG A 161 -13.12 13.09 -20.15
C ARG A 161 -12.83 11.71 -19.61
N ILE A 162 -13.40 10.70 -20.22
CA ILE A 162 -13.04 9.31 -19.96
C ILE A 162 -11.87 8.96 -20.89
N LEU A 163 -10.79 8.45 -20.29
CA LEU A 163 -9.67 7.95 -21.09
C LEU A 163 -10.03 6.64 -21.78
N PRO A 164 -9.42 6.34 -22.94
CA PRO A 164 -9.64 5.09 -23.64
C PRO A 164 -9.37 3.91 -22.71
N ALA A 165 -10.44 3.27 -22.26
CA ALA A 165 -10.37 2.12 -21.38
C ALA A 165 -9.93 0.87 -22.15
N VAL A 166 -9.74 -0.20 -21.41
CA VAL A 166 -9.47 -1.49 -21.99
C VAL A 166 -10.68 -2.00 -22.73
N VAL A 167 -10.38 -2.44 -23.87
CA VAL A 167 -11.23 -2.98 -24.90
C VAL A 167 -11.89 -4.29 -24.50
N ASN A 168 -13.14 -4.44 -24.92
CA ASN A 168 -13.87 -5.70 -25.14
C ASN A 168 -13.53 -6.87 -24.19
N GLY A 169 -14.20 -6.92 -23.06
CA GLY A 169 -14.11 -8.07 -22.17
C GLY A 169 -14.15 -7.70 -20.70
N GLN A 170 -14.12 -8.70 -19.84
CA GLN A 170 -14.01 -8.52 -18.42
C GLN A 170 -12.57 -8.08 -18.08
N ALA A 171 -12.41 -6.85 -17.64
CA ALA A 171 -11.12 -6.28 -17.24
C ALA A 171 -11.25 -5.58 -15.88
N GLU A 172 -10.12 -5.41 -15.20
CA GLU A 172 -10.03 -4.75 -13.90
C GLU A 172 -8.74 -3.94 -13.82
N ILE A 173 -8.78 -2.77 -13.17
CA ILE A 173 -7.59 -1.99 -12.82
C ILE A 173 -6.92 -2.69 -11.65
N GLN A 174 -5.71 -3.20 -11.83
CA GLN A 174 -4.91 -3.77 -10.75
C GLN A 174 -4.13 -2.71 -9.99
N SER A 175 -3.50 -1.78 -10.69
CA SER A 175 -2.79 -0.66 -10.09
C SER A 175 -2.84 0.56 -10.99
N MET A 176 -2.64 1.72 -10.36
CA MET A 176 -2.44 3.00 -11.02
C MET A 176 -1.30 3.69 -10.28
N ASP A 177 -0.15 3.78 -10.89
CA ASP A 177 1.08 4.24 -10.27
C ASP A 177 1.53 5.56 -10.90
N LEU A 178 1.99 6.49 -10.06
CA LEU A 178 2.51 7.79 -10.49
C LEU A 178 4.03 7.69 -10.66
N ASP A 179 4.51 7.93 -11.86
CA ASP A 179 5.91 8.17 -12.14
C ASP A 179 6.17 9.69 -12.13
N THR A 180 6.72 10.17 -11.02
CA THR A 180 7.02 11.59 -10.83
C THR A 180 8.22 12.06 -11.62
N VAL A 181 9.11 11.15 -12.03
CA VAL A 181 10.31 11.47 -12.81
C VAL A 181 9.95 11.75 -14.25
N HIS A 182 9.13 10.88 -14.85
CA HIS A 182 8.72 11.02 -16.27
C HIS A 182 7.35 11.71 -16.43
N GLN A 183 6.74 12.18 -15.32
CA GLN A 183 5.46 12.89 -15.30
C GLN A 183 4.35 12.10 -16.01
N GLN A 184 4.20 10.81 -15.66
CA GLN A 184 3.22 9.91 -16.28
C GLN A 184 2.49 9.05 -15.25
N ILE A 185 1.33 8.57 -15.64
CA ILE A 185 0.54 7.58 -14.90
C ILE A 185 0.64 6.23 -15.61
N ASN A 186 1.09 5.21 -14.89
CA ASN A 186 1.13 3.83 -15.36
C ASN A 186 -0.06 3.05 -14.79
N VAL A 187 -0.88 2.47 -15.64
CA VAL A 187 -2.07 1.72 -15.25
C VAL A 187 -1.96 0.28 -15.71
N VAL A 188 -2.03 -0.64 -14.76
CA VAL A 188 -2.02 -2.07 -15.04
C VAL A 188 -3.44 -2.60 -14.98
N TYR A 189 -3.86 -3.28 -16.03
CA TYR A 189 -5.12 -3.98 -16.12
C TYR A 189 -4.91 -5.48 -16.18
N SER A 190 -5.75 -6.24 -15.48
CA SER A 190 -5.97 -7.66 -15.81
C SER A 190 -7.15 -7.77 -16.75
N VAL A 191 -6.96 -8.45 -17.85
CA VAL A 191 -7.98 -8.65 -18.90
C VAL A 191 -8.29 -10.13 -19.00
N GLY A 192 -9.58 -10.48 -19.01
CA GLY A 192 -10.05 -11.86 -19.04
C GLY A 192 -10.02 -12.56 -17.68
N LYS A 193 -11.06 -13.36 -17.41
CA LYS A 193 -11.20 -14.10 -16.13
C LYS A 193 -10.87 -15.59 -16.25
N LYS A 194 -10.63 -16.08 -17.47
CA LYS A 194 -10.30 -17.48 -17.73
C LYS A 194 -8.90 -17.59 -18.31
N ALA A 195 -8.20 -18.65 -17.96
CA ALA A 195 -6.83 -18.89 -18.39
C ALA A 195 -6.56 -18.69 -19.89
N LYS A 196 -7.54 -19.06 -20.74
CA LYS A 196 -7.40 -18.98 -22.21
C LYS A 196 -7.40 -17.56 -22.78
N ASN A 197 -8.00 -16.60 -22.08
CA ASN A 197 -8.15 -15.21 -22.51
C ASN A 197 -7.61 -14.20 -21.50
N TYR A 198 -6.77 -14.65 -20.61
CA TYR A 198 -6.14 -13.81 -19.60
C TYR A 198 -4.87 -13.16 -20.15
N GLN A 199 -4.68 -11.89 -19.84
CA GLN A 199 -3.45 -11.13 -20.05
C GLN A 199 -3.36 -9.97 -19.07
N LEU A 200 -2.16 -9.48 -18.82
CA LEU A 200 -1.96 -8.16 -18.24
C LEU A 200 -1.71 -7.13 -19.33
N LEU A 201 -2.23 -5.94 -19.11
CA LEU A 201 -2.06 -4.81 -20.02
C LEU A 201 -1.60 -3.62 -19.21
N LEU A 202 -0.44 -3.07 -19.53
CA LEU A 202 0.08 -1.82 -18.98
C LEU A 202 -0.16 -0.70 -19.99
N LYS A 203 -0.76 0.40 -19.55
CA LYS A 203 -0.91 1.64 -20.32
C LYS A 203 -0.28 2.79 -19.57
N SER A 204 0.45 3.64 -20.28
CA SER A 204 1.04 4.86 -19.75
C SER A 204 0.34 6.07 -20.34
N PHE A 205 0.05 7.08 -19.50
CA PHE A 205 -0.60 8.32 -19.88
C PHE A 205 0.23 9.50 -19.39
N ASP A 206 0.33 10.54 -20.22
CA ASP A 206 0.96 11.81 -19.85
C ASP A 206 0.05 12.68 -18.96
N GLU A 207 0.55 13.84 -18.56
CA GLU A 207 -0.19 14.81 -17.75
C GLU A 207 -1.43 15.39 -18.45
N ASP A 208 -1.52 15.31 -19.77
CA ASP A 208 -2.69 15.73 -20.56
C ASP A 208 -3.68 14.58 -20.80
N GLY A 209 -3.39 13.40 -20.26
CA GLY A 209 -4.20 12.19 -20.41
C GLY A 209 -4.10 11.57 -21.81
N ASN A 210 -3.05 11.87 -22.58
CA ASN A 210 -2.78 11.18 -23.83
C ASN A 210 -2.07 9.86 -23.53
N GLN A 211 -2.41 8.81 -24.26
CA GLN A 211 -1.75 7.52 -24.13
C GLN A 211 -0.36 7.60 -24.75
N LEU A 212 0.68 7.41 -23.94
CA LEU A 212 2.09 7.38 -24.38
C LEU A 212 2.46 6.02 -24.96
N GLY A 213 2.01 4.95 -24.32
CA GLY A 213 2.37 3.60 -24.71
C GLY A 213 1.43 2.54 -24.16
N GLN A 214 1.63 1.32 -24.67
CA GLN A 214 0.91 0.14 -24.20
C GLN A 214 1.81 -1.08 -24.30
N ILE A 215 1.85 -1.87 -23.22
CA ILE A 215 2.54 -3.17 -23.18
C ILE A 215 1.51 -4.25 -22.90
N SER A 216 1.50 -5.29 -23.74
CA SER A 216 0.65 -6.46 -23.56
C SER A 216 1.48 -7.65 -23.11
N MET A 217 1.19 -8.13 -21.91
CA MET A 217 1.86 -9.29 -21.31
C MET A 217 0.97 -10.51 -21.43
N ASN A 218 1.26 -11.33 -22.45
CA ASN A 218 0.49 -12.53 -22.74
C ASN A 218 1.03 -13.73 -21.98
N PRO A 219 0.16 -14.60 -21.44
CA PRO A 219 0.59 -15.85 -20.83
C PRO A 219 1.34 -16.74 -21.80
N THR A 220 2.31 -17.47 -21.27
CA THR A 220 2.91 -18.62 -21.97
C THR A 220 1.95 -19.82 -21.94
N GLU A 221 2.39 -20.98 -22.40
CA GLU A 221 1.60 -22.21 -22.27
C GLU A 221 1.36 -22.59 -20.81
N GLN A 222 2.38 -22.44 -19.96
CA GLN A 222 2.39 -22.88 -18.57
C GLN A 222 2.12 -21.76 -17.56
N TYR A 223 2.69 -20.57 -17.79
CA TYR A 223 2.71 -19.46 -16.82
C TYR A 223 1.95 -18.24 -17.33
N ALA A 224 1.50 -17.44 -16.37
CA ALA A 224 0.94 -16.12 -16.62
C ALA A 224 1.49 -15.12 -15.59
N GLN A 225 1.69 -13.89 -16.02
CA GLN A 225 2.00 -12.76 -15.15
C GLN A 225 0.76 -12.45 -14.30
N MET A 226 0.93 -12.37 -12.98
CA MET A 226 -0.18 -12.22 -12.04
C MET A 226 -0.41 -10.75 -11.65
N ASN A 227 0.65 -10.00 -11.52
CA ASN A 227 0.65 -8.55 -11.31
C ASN A 227 1.88 -7.94 -11.95
N ALA A 228 1.93 -6.61 -11.99
CA ALA A 228 3.02 -5.87 -12.59
C ALA A 228 3.22 -4.53 -11.88
N LYS A 229 4.47 -4.13 -11.76
CA LYS A 229 4.94 -2.78 -11.49
C LYS A 229 5.93 -2.41 -12.56
N SER A 230 5.95 -1.14 -12.97
CA SER A 230 6.83 -0.68 -14.03
C SER A 230 7.66 0.51 -13.61
N THR A 231 8.83 0.62 -14.19
CA THR A 231 9.68 1.81 -14.09
C THR A 231 10.22 2.15 -15.47
N GLN A 232 10.10 3.41 -15.84
CA GLN A 232 10.69 3.95 -17.06
C GLN A 232 12.17 4.23 -16.83
N LEU A 233 13.03 3.81 -17.76
CA LEU A 233 14.48 4.07 -17.68
C LEU A 233 14.90 5.26 -18.55
N ASN A 234 14.27 5.37 -19.71
CA ASN A 234 14.40 6.49 -20.65
C ASN A 234 13.13 6.51 -21.53
N ASP A 235 13.07 7.39 -22.51
CA ASP A 235 11.89 7.60 -23.33
C ASP A 235 11.35 6.34 -24.01
N SER A 236 12.22 5.37 -24.32
CA SER A 236 11.88 4.14 -25.05
C SER A 236 11.96 2.88 -24.20
N LEU A 237 12.81 2.85 -23.17
CA LEU A 237 13.10 1.63 -22.40
C LEU A 237 12.32 1.60 -21.10
N GLN A 238 11.47 0.60 -20.94
CA GLN A 238 10.68 0.36 -19.74
C GLN A 238 10.95 -1.03 -19.17
N VAL A 239 11.09 -1.10 -17.85
CA VAL A 239 11.21 -2.35 -17.11
C VAL A 239 9.91 -2.63 -16.38
N VAL A 240 9.48 -3.89 -16.44
CA VAL A 240 8.31 -4.40 -15.72
C VAL A 240 8.73 -5.56 -14.84
N VAL A 241 8.40 -5.48 -13.56
CA VAL A 241 8.64 -6.53 -12.58
C VAL A 241 7.33 -6.89 -11.91
N GLY A 242 7.12 -8.17 -11.68
CA GLY A 242 5.91 -8.62 -11.02
C GLY A 242 6.00 -10.06 -10.56
N THR A 243 4.87 -10.63 -10.18
CA THR A 243 4.78 -12.06 -9.88
C THR A 243 4.17 -12.81 -11.04
N TYR A 244 4.61 -14.04 -11.22
CA TYR A 244 4.01 -14.99 -12.16
C TYR A 244 3.51 -16.22 -11.42
N GLY A 245 2.58 -16.93 -12.04
CA GLY A 245 2.07 -18.18 -11.51
C GLY A 245 1.59 -19.13 -12.60
N HIS A 246 1.13 -20.30 -12.20
CA HIS A 246 0.61 -21.26 -13.17
C HIS A 246 -0.69 -20.77 -13.80
N LYS A 247 -0.74 -20.74 -15.12
CA LYS A 247 -1.87 -20.27 -15.92
C LYS A 247 -3.19 -20.95 -15.53
N ASN A 248 -3.16 -22.23 -15.18
CA ASN A 248 -4.36 -22.99 -14.81
C ASN A 248 -4.94 -22.61 -13.43
N THR A 249 -4.26 -21.77 -12.63
CA THR A 249 -4.82 -21.21 -11.39
C THR A 249 -5.78 -20.06 -11.65
N ILE A 250 -5.69 -19.44 -12.84
CA ILE A 250 -6.57 -18.35 -13.25
C ILE A 250 -8.00 -18.88 -13.47
N GLY A 251 -8.95 -18.27 -12.77
CA GLY A 251 -10.36 -18.70 -12.79
C GLY A 251 -10.64 -19.95 -11.97
N SER A 252 -9.67 -20.46 -11.20
CA SER A 252 -9.90 -21.53 -10.23
C SER A 252 -10.64 -21.00 -9.00
N SER A 253 -11.28 -21.90 -8.25
CA SER A 253 -11.98 -21.55 -7.00
C SER A 253 -11.04 -21.02 -5.91
N LYS A 254 -9.77 -21.38 -5.96
CA LYS A 254 -8.74 -20.88 -5.04
C LYS A 254 -8.18 -19.51 -5.45
N GLY A 255 -8.47 -19.07 -6.67
CA GLY A 255 -7.90 -17.87 -7.26
C GLY A 255 -6.45 -18.04 -7.72
N PRO A 256 -5.91 -17.01 -8.33
CA PRO A 256 -4.54 -17.03 -8.83
C PRO A 256 -3.53 -17.04 -7.69
N SER A 257 -2.45 -17.79 -7.88
CA SER A 257 -1.33 -17.88 -6.94
C SER A 257 -0.02 -17.58 -7.64
N SER A 258 0.91 -16.99 -6.91
CA SER A 258 2.24 -16.65 -7.39
C SER A 258 3.22 -17.78 -7.15
N GLN A 259 3.97 -18.13 -8.19
CA GLN A 259 5.02 -19.14 -8.19
C GLN A 259 6.41 -18.51 -8.02
N GLY A 260 6.58 -17.29 -8.48
CA GLY A 260 7.85 -16.59 -8.45
C GLY A 260 7.74 -15.13 -8.91
N LEU A 261 8.89 -14.49 -9.08
CA LEU A 261 9.03 -13.17 -9.67
C LEU A 261 9.38 -13.27 -11.15
N TYR A 262 8.93 -12.32 -11.94
CA TYR A 262 9.42 -12.11 -13.30
C TYR A 262 9.98 -10.71 -13.48
N PHE A 263 10.93 -10.61 -14.38
CA PHE A 263 11.49 -9.37 -14.88
C PHE A 263 11.34 -9.36 -16.39
N SER A 264 10.91 -8.24 -16.97
CA SER A 264 10.83 -8.08 -18.42
C SER A 264 11.23 -6.66 -18.80
N SER A 265 12.02 -6.53 -19.85
CA SER A 265 12.39 -5.24 -20.45
C SER A 265 11.69 -5.05 -21.79
N TYR A 266 11.25 -3.83 -22.04
CA TYR A 266 10.53 -3.44 -23.25
C TYR A 266 11.18 -2.20 -23.86
N LEU A 267 11.42 -2.24 -25.16
CA LEU A 267 11.87 -1.11 -25.96
C LEU A 267 10.72 -0.70 -26.88
N ASP A 268 10.27 0.54 -26.78
CA ASP A 268 9.11 1.07 -27.54
C ASP A 268 7.86 0.16 -27.46
N GLY A 269 7.64 -0.45 -26.29
CA GLY A 269 6.53 -1.39 -26.05
C GLY A 269 6.75 -2.83 -26.50
N GLU A 270 7.86 -3.13 -27.18
CA GLU A 270 8.21 -4.46 -27.65
C GLU A 270 9.13 -5.19 -26.67
N LEU A 271 8.77 -6.45 -26.36
CA LEU A 271 9.52 -7.28 -25.42
C LEU A 271 10.94 -7.55 -25.94
N GLN A 272 11.95 -7.21 -25.12
CA GLN A 272 13.36 -7.47 -25.43
C GLN A 272 13.88 -8.70 -24.69
N ASP A 273 13.62 -8.78 -23.39
CA ASP A 273 14.05 -9.88 -22.54
C ASP A 273 13.01 -10.17 -21.45
N SER A 274 12.95 -11.40 -21.00
CA SER A 274 12.08 -11.81 -19.90
C SER A 274 12.69 -12.96 -19.11
N LYS A 275 12.76 -12.81 -17.78
CA LYS A 275 13.29 -13.80 -16.86
C LYS A 275 12.27 -14.14 -15.80
N PHE A 276 12.26 -15.40 -15.40
CA PHE A 276 11.37 -15.94 -14.38
C PHE A 276 12.20 -16.60 -13.29
N HIS A 277 11.97 -16.20 -12.04
CA HIS A 277 12.66 -16.71 -10.86
C HIS A 277 11.64 -17.38 -9.95
N SER A 278 11.67 -18.72 -9.89
CA SER A 278 10.77 -19.46 -8.99
C SER A 278 11.18 -19.24 -7.53
N PHE A 279 10.20 -19.04 -6.64
CA PHE A 279 10.48 -18.92 -5.20
C PHE A 279 11.07 -20.19 -4.60
N THR A 280 10.95 -21.33 -5.28
CA THR A 280 11.63 -22.57 -4.87
C THR A 280 13.14 -22.52 -5.08
N GLN A 281 13.63 -21.60 -5.89
CA GLN A 281 15.04 -21.36 -6.19
C GLN A 281 15.67 -20.23 -5.36
N PHE A 282 14.86 -19.55 -4.55
CA PHE A 282 15.34 -18.49 -3.66
C PHE A 282 16.00 -19.12 -2.42
N ASP A 283 17.13 -18.56 -2.00
CA ASP A 283 17.90 -19.06 -0.87
C ASP A 283 17.18 -18.80 0.46
N ASN A 284 16.46 -17.68 0.56
CA ASN A 284 15.91 -17.19 1.82
C ASN A 284 14.38 -17.08 1.83
N PHE A 285 13.69 -17.45 0.75
CA PHE A 285 12.23 -17.30 0.66
C PHE A 285 11.50 -17.96 1.83
N PHE A 286 11.94 -19.14 2.27
CA PHE A 286 11.27 -19.90 3.33
C PHE A 286 11.78 -19.61 4.75
N ASN A 287 12.63 -18.58 4.95
CA ASN A 287 13.19 -18.24 6.26
C ASN A 287 12.15 -17.70 7.25
N PHE A 288 10.97 -17.30 6.79
CA PHE A 288 9.84 -16.95 7.65
C PHE A 288 9.21 -18.18 8.33
N LEU A 289 9.49 -19.39 7.86
CA LEU A 289 9.03 -20.62 8.47
C LEU A 289 9.96 -21.03 9.62
N GLY A 290 9.41 -21.61 10.69
CA GLY A 290 10.24 -22.26 11.70
C GLY A 290 11.03 -23.43 11.10
N GLU A 291 12.21 -23.73 11.64
CA GLU A 291 13.19 -24.70 11.13
C GLU A 291 12.58 -26.05 10.70
N LYS A 292 11.66 -26.60 11.49
CA LYS A 292 10.99 -27.86 11.18
C LYS A 292 10.10 -27.77 9.92
N GLN A 293 9.43 -26.64 9.73
CA GLN A 293 8.56 -26.43 8.58
C GLN A 293 9.39 -26.13 7.33
N LYS A 294 10.45 -25.34 7.46
CA LYS A 294 11.41 -25.05 6.41
C LYS A 294 12.02 -26.34 5.87
N SER A 295 12.60 -27.17 6.74
CA SER A 295 13.19 -28.47 6.35
C SER A 295 12.18 -29.40 5.66
N LYS A 296 10.91 -29.40 6.11
CA LYS A 296 9.85 -30.17 5.43
C LYS A 296 9.58 -29.64 4.02
N GLN A 297 9.62 -28.33 3.83
CA GLN A 297 9.38 -27.70 2.54
C GLN A 297 10.53 -27.97 1.57
N GLU A 298 11.77 -27.83 2.02
CA GLU A 298 12.99 -28.13 1.25
C GLU A 298 13.02 -29.60 0.78
N LYS A 299 12.63 -30.56 1.66
CA LYS A 299 12.49 -31.97 1.26
C LYS A 299 11.42 -32.17 0.18
N LYS A 300 10.32 -31.44 0.24
CA LYS A 300 9.29 -31.53 -0.80
C LYS A 300 9.78 -30.96 -2.14
N ILE A 301 10.53 -29.85 -2.10
CA ILE A 301 11.13 -29.23 -3.29
C ILE A 301 12.05 -30.26 -3.95
N LYS A 302 13.03 -30.78 -3.23
CA LYS A 302 13.96 -31.81 -3.75
C LYS A 302 13.25 -33.04 -4.34
N SER A 303 12.24 -33.56 -3.63
CA SER A 303 11.47 -34.72 -4.12
C SER A 303 10.68 -34.44 -5.39
N LYS A 304 10.30 -33.19 -5.66
CA LYS A 304 9.64 -32.80 -6.89
C LYS A 304 10.66 -32.60 -8.02
N GLU A 305 11.76 -31.92 -7.73
CA GLU A 305 12.87 -31.72 -8.68
C GLU A 305 13.46 -33.05 -9.19
N GLU A 306 13.66 -34.04 -8.31
CA GLU A 306 14.09 -35.38 -8.68
C GLU A 306 13.14 -36.11 -9.66
N LYS A 307 11.87 -35.68 -9.70
CA LYS A 307 10.85 -36.19 -10.63
C LYS A 307 10.70 -35.32 -11.88
N GLY A 308 11.49 -34.24 -12.00
CA GLY A 308 11.34 -33.26 -13.06
C GLY A 308 10.06 -32.42 -12.95
N GLU A 309 9.48 -32.32 -11.74
CA GLU A 309 8.27 -31.58 -11.45
C GLU A 309 8.59 -30.35 -10.61
N GLU A 310 7.86 -29.25 -10.82
CA GLU A 310 7.93 -28.07 -9.98
C GLU A 310 6.96 -28.18 -8.78
N LEU A 311 7.40 -27.78 -7.59
CA LEU A 311 6.50 -27.64 -6.44
C LEU A 311 5.62 -26.42 -6.63
N ARG A 312 4.30 -26.61 -6.67
CA ARG A 312 3.35 -25.49 -6.71
C ARG A 312 3.27 -24.78 -5.38
N LEU A 313 3.34 -23.45 -5.45
CA LEU A 313 3.18 -22.55 -4.32
C LEU A 313 1.82 -21.84 -4.43
N ASP A 314 1.17 -21.66 -3.28
CA ASP A 314 -0.18 -21.05 -3.19
C ASP A 314 -0.13 -19.65 -2.52
N TYR A 315 0.93 -18.88 -2.78
CA TYR A 315 1.07 -17.53 -2.21
C TYR A 315 0.35 -16.49 -3.06
N ARG A 316 -0.26 -15.51 -2.41
CA ARG A 316 -0.72 -14.27 -3.02
C ARG A 316 0.15 -13.16 -2.53
N LEU A 317 0.62 -12.34 -3.44
CA LEU A 317 1.62 -11.33 -3.15
C LEU A 317 1.12 -9.95 -3.56
N LEU A 318 1.21 -9.03 -2.62
CA LEU A 318 0.98 -7.61 -2.78
C LEU A 318 2.32 -6.95 -3.13
N MET A 319 2.48 -6.53 -4.39
CA MET A 319 3.71 -5.89 -4.86
C MET A 319 3.78 -4.43 -4.42
N HIS A 320 4.98 -4.01 -4.02
CA HIS A 320 5.31 -2.59 -3.85
C HIS A 320 5.81 -1.99 -5.17
N GLU A 321 5.94 -0.66 -5.19
CA GLU A 321 6.64 0.04 -6.25
C GLU A 321 8.11 -0.42 -6.30
N ILE A 322 8.68 -0.46 -7.50
CA ILE A 322 10.09 -0.84 -7.69
C ILE A 322 10.97 0.30 -7.18
N SER A 323 11.91 0.00 -6.29
CA SER A 323 12.94 0.94 -5.86
C SER A 323 14.20 0.74 -6.69
N LYS A 324 14.69 1.81 -7.31
CA LYS A 324 15.93 1.75 -8.11
C LYS A 324 17.14 2.03 -7.22
N LYS A 325 18.17 1.18 -7.34
CA LYS A 325 19.45 1.30 -6.64
C LYS A 325 20.58 1.24 -7.69
N GLY A 326 21.05 2.40 -8.18
CA GLY A 326 21.90 2.43 -9.34
C GLY A 326 21.24 1.79 -10.55
N ASP A 327 21.84 0.74 -11.10
CA ASP A 327 21.28 -0.04 -12.20
C ASP A 327 20.51 -1.29 -11.74
N HIS A 328 20.38 -1.49 -10.43
CA HIS A 328 19.65 -2.61 -9.82
C HIS A 328 18.23 -2.20 -9.40
N TYR A 329 17.39 -3.21 -9.20
CA TYR A 329 15.99 -3.07 -8.82
C TYR A 329 15.70 -3.82 -7.52
N ILE A 330 15.23 -3.09 -6.52
CA ILE A 330 14.74 -3.68 -5.28
C ILE A 330 13.24 -3.92 -5.41
N VAL A 331 12.85 -5.16 -5.20
CA VAL A 331 11.47 -5.64 -5.28
C VAL A 331 11.02 -6.08 -3.90
N VAL A 332 9.88 -5.58 -3.44
CA VAL A 332 9.25 -6.00 -2.20
C VAL A 332 7.84 -6.49 -2.50
N ALA A 333 7.48 -7.63 -1.94
CA ALA A 333 6.15 -8.20 -2.07
C ALA A 333 5.71 -8.83 -0.73
N GLU A 334 4.47 -8.60 -0.34
CA GLU A 334 3.91 -9.10 0.92
C GLU A 334 2.92 -10.23 0.66
N ALA A 335 3.15 -11.37 1.30
CA ALA A 335 2.26 -12.52 1.19
C ALA A 335 1.07 -12.39 2.12
N PHE A 336 -0.13 -12.58 1.59
CA PHE A 336 -1.37 -12.43 2.31
C PHE A 336 -2.41 -13.48 1.94
N TYR A 337 -3.40 -13.65 2.81
CA TYR A 337 -4.61 -14.42 2.51
C TYR A 337 -5.82 -13.83 3.21
N PRO A 338 -7.05 -14.04 2.67
CA PRO A 338 -8.28 -13.60 3.32
C PRO A 338 -8.59 -14.49 4.51
N ASP A 339 -9.00 -13.86 5.62
CA ASP A 339 -9.50 -14.55 6.80
C ASP A 339 -11.04 -14.55 6.83
N TYR A 340 -11.61 -15.61 7.37
CA TYR A 340 -13.05 -15.80 7.46
C TYR A 340 -13.42 -16.34 8.85
N LYS A 341 -14.42 -15.75 9.47
CA LYS A 341 -15.02 -16.28 10.70
C LYS A 341 -16.37 -16.94 10.42
N TYR A 342 -16.68 -17.96 11.19
CA TYR A 342 -17.99 -18.59 11.19
C TYR A 342 -18.95 -17.74 12.00
N VAL A 343 -20.08 -17.36 11.40
CA VAL A 343 -21.20 -16.74 12.12
C VAL A 343 -22.23 -17.84 12.42
N ASN A 344 -22.29 -18.25 13.68
CA ASN A 344 -23.32 -19.18 14.12
C ASN A 344 -24.68 -18.45 14.11
N TYR A 345 -25.50 -18.73 13.11
CA TYR A 345 -26.92 -18.36 13.17
C TYR A 345 -27.59 -19.28 14.19
N SER A 346 -27.88 -18.73 15.36
CA SER A 346 -28.82 -19.43 16.27
C SER A 346 -30.15 -19.60 15.56
N PRO A 347 -30.71 -20.82 15.48
CA PRO A 347 -32.03 -21.04 14.86
C PRO A 347 -33.16 -20.31 15.59
N PHE A 348 -32.89 -19.76 16.76
CA PHE A 348 -33.84 -19.02 17.62
C PHE A 348 -33.64 -17.49 17.61
N GLY A 349 -32.84 -16.96 16.69
CA GLY A 349 -32.69 -15.50 16.51
C GLY A 349 -33.95 -14.88 15.95
N GLY A 350 -34.77 -14.30 16.82
CA GLY A 350 -35.98 -13.55 16.44
C GLY A 350 -35.67 -12.32 15.54
N PRO A 351 -36.70 -11.54 15.15
CA PRO A 351 -36.59 -10.43 14.15
C PRO A 351 -35.51 -9.38 14.44
N ILE A 352 -35.03 -9.28 15.69
CA ILE A 352 -33.98 -8.36 16.11
C ILE A 352 -32.62 -8.78 15.52
N GLY A 353 -32.38 -10.07 15.32
CA GLY A 353 -31.13 -10.56 14.66
C GLY A 353 -31.05 -10.20 13.17
N MET A 354 -32.19 -10.07 12.49
CA MET A 354 -32.23 -9.63 11.08
C MET A 354 -31.91 -8.15 10.90
N LEU A 355 -32.28 -7.29 11.85
CA LEU A 355 -32.00 -5.85 11.82
C LEU A 355 -30.50 -5.57 12.10
N ALA A 356 -29.88 -6.32 13.00
CA ALA A 356 -28.45 -6.22 13.28
C ALA A 356 -27.60 -6.80 12.12
N GLY A 357 -28.06 -7.86 11.45
CA GLY A 357 -27.41 -8.44 10.27
C GLY A 357 -27.43 -7.51 9.04
N GLY A 358 -28.44 -6.64 8.93
CA GLY A 358 -28.57 -5.68 7.83
C GLY A 358 -27.55 -4.54 7.88
N LEU A 359 -27.07 -4.17 9.07
CA LEU A 359 -26.05 -3.11 9.26
C LEU A 359 -24.62 -3.61 9.04
N TYR A 360 -24.39 -4.92 9.13
CA TYR A 360 -23.09 -5.57 8.91
C TYR A 360 -23.09 -6.48 7.69
N SER A 361 -23.96 -6.23 6.71
CA SER A 361 -23.91 -6.96 5.45
C SER A 361 -22.51 -6.81 4.83
N PRO A 362 -21.88 -7.90 4.38
CA PRO A 362 -20.62 -7.85 3.63
C PRO A 362 -20.68 -6.89 2.44
N TRP A 363 -21.85 -6.68 1.87
CA TRP A 363 -22.11 -5.70 0.83
C TRP A 363 -21.86 -4.26 1.30
N ASN A 364 -22.28 -3.90 2.52
CA ASN A 364 -21.98 -2.58 3.10
C ASN A 364 -20.50 -2.42 3.43
N MET A 365 -19.77 -3.48 3.74
CA MET A 365 -18.33 -3.44 3.92
C MET A 365 -17.58 -3.25 2.61
N LEU A 366 -18.04 -3.90 1.53
CA LEU A 366 -17.41 -3.81 0.20
C LEU A 366 -17.78 -2.53 -0.54
N TYR A 367 -18.97 -1.99 -0.29
CA TYR A 367 -19.55 -0.87 -1.01
C TYR A 367 -19.62 0.41 -0.18
N ASN A 368 -18.99 0.47 1.00
CA ASN A 368 -18.85 1.71 1.75
C ASN A 368 -17.57 2.43 1.32
N PRO A 369 -17.65 3.42 0.43
CA PRO A 369 -16.48 4.18 -0.03
C PRO A 369 -15.76 4.87 1.13
N TYR A 370 -16.45 5.11 2.25
CA TYR A 370 -15.92 5.79 3.44
C TYR A 370 -14.98 4.94 4.28
N ARG A 371 -14.97 3.64 4.10
CA ARG A 371 -13.95 2.76 4.68
C ARG A 371 -12.65 2.69 3.85
N TRP A 372 -12.62 3.31 2.70
CA TRP A 372 -11.55 3.21 1.72
C TRP A 372 -10.55 4.36 1.78
N GLY A 373 -10.92 5.46 2.42
CA GLY A 373 -10.15 6.69 2.48
C GLY A 373 -8.94 6.69 3.39
N TYR A 374 -8.50 5.55 3.89
CA TYR A 374 -7.48 5.50 4.91
C TYR A 374 -6.11 5.08 4.37
N GLY A 375 -5.41 5.98 3.81
CA GLY A 375 -4.01 5.79 3.44
C GLY A 375 -3.79 5.78 1.93
N ASN A 376 -2.91 6.64 1.52
CA ASN A 376 -2.54 6.95 0.14
C ASN A 376 -1.64 5.88 -0.49
N TYR A 377 -1.69 4.68 0.03
CA TYR A 377 -0.80 3.61 -0.38
C TYR A 377 -1.57 2.61 -1.23
N GLY A 378 -1.39 2.74 -2.55
CA GLY A 378 -1.91 1.83 -3.53
C GLY A 378 -3.32 1.35 -3.18
N LEU A 379 -4.33 2.08 -3.63
CA LEU A 379 -5.69 1.57 -3.63
C LEU A 379 -5.69 0.30 -4.49
N TYR A 380 -5.23 -0.80 -3.91
CA TYR A 380 -5.51 -2.09 -4.50
C TYR A 380 -7.01 -2.24 -4.44
N SER A 381 -7.62 -2.15 -5.60
CA SER A 381 -9.05 -2.27 -5.70
C SER A 381 -9.46 -3.60 -5.05
N PRO A 382 -10.23 -3.59 -3.94
CA PRO A 382 -10.83 -4.82 -3.43
C PRO A 382 -11.89 -5.36 -4.40
N PHE A 383 -12.18 -4.63 -5.49
CA PHE A 383 -12.96 -5.10 -6.62
C PHE A 383 -12.15 -5.88 -7.65
N SER A 384 -10.82 -5.85 -7.55
CA SER A 384 -10.06 -6.82 -8.31
C SER A 384 -10.57 -8.21 -7.94
N SER A 385 -11.14 -8.93 -8.90
CA SER A 385 -11.53 -10.33 -8.73
C SER A 385 -10.32 -11.18 -8.29
N TYR A 386 -9.13 -10.64 -8.47
CA TYR A 386 -7.85 -11.17 -8.06
C TYR A 386 -7.66 -11.17 -6.55
N TYR A 387 -8.06 -10.08 -5.87
CA TYR A 387 -7.86 -9.88 -4.43
C TYR A 387 -9.17 -9.75 -3.68
N SER A 388 -10.31 -9.78 -4.37
CA SER A 388 -11.61 -9.72 -3.73
C SER A 388 -11.88 -11.02 -2.96
N PRO A 389 -12.31 -10.96 -1.71
CA PRO A 389 -12.84 -12.12 -1.01
C PRO A 389 -14.01 -12.77 -1.75
N TRP A 390 -14.64 -12.03 -2.67
CA TRP A 390 -15.78 -12.45 -3.49
C TRP A 390 -15.40 -13.01 -4.87
N GLY A 391 -14.17 -12.84 -5.33
CA GLY A 391 -13.64 -13.58 -6.48
C GLY A 391 -13.66 -15.11 -6.26
N TYR A 392 -13.82 -15.51 -5.01
CA TYR A 392 -14.07 -16.89 -4.56
C TYR A 392 -15.55 -17.32 -4.60
N ARG A 393 -16.47 -16.46 -4.99
CA ARG A 393 -17.88 -16.84 -5.18
C ARG A 393 -18.07 -17.67 -6.45
N GLY A 394 -17.44 -18.82 -6.51
CA GLY A 394 -17.77 -19.90 -7.41
C GLY A 394 -18.66 -20.97 -6.79
N TYR A 395 -19.26 -20.74 -5.63
CA TYR A 395 -20.15 -21.73 -5.05
C TYR A 395 -21.36 -21.14 -4.35
N ASN A 396 -22.54 -21.45 -4.92
CA ASN A 396 -23.80 -21.48 -4.24
C ASN A 396 -23.66 -22.35 -2.98
N SER A 397 -23.44 -21.76 -1.85
CA SER A 397 -23.56 -22.46 -0.60
C SER A 397 -24.61 -21.80 0.25
N TYR A 398 -25.79 -22.36 0.21
CA TYR A 398 -26.86 -22.13 1.16
C TYR A 398 -26.53 -22.63 2.57
N SER A 399 -25.31 -23.08 2.85
CA SER A 399 -25.00 -23.80 4.08
C SER A 399 -23.79 -23.30 4.89
N ASN A 400 -23.04 -22.27 4.46
CA ASN A 400 -21.88 -21.84 5.24
C ASN A 400 -21.91 -20.36 5.58
N SER A 401 -22.20 -20.11 6.82
CA SER A 401 -22.13 -18.86 7.55
C SER A 401 -20.70 -18.32 7.74
N GLN A 402 -19.89 -18.27 6.67
CA GLN A 402 -18.56 -17.67 6.70
C GLN A 402 -18.65 -16.19 6.32
N GLN A 403 -18.21 -15.32 7.23
CA GLN A 403 -18.09 -13.90 7.01
C GLN A 403 -16.60 -13.54 6.86
N PHE A 404 -16.28 -12.75 5.84
CA PHE A 404 -14.94 -12.19 5.69
C PHE A 404 -14.57 -11.35 6.93
N ASP A 405 -13.38 -11.57 7.48
CA ASP A 405 -12.93 -10.99 8.74
C ASP A 405 -11.60 -10.21 8.61
N GLY A 406 -11.10 -10.05 7.39
CA GLY A 406 -9.89 -9.27 7.11
C GLY A 406 -8.84 -10.02 6.28
N TRP A 407 -7.68 -9.40 6.17
CA TRP A 407 -6.52 -9.92 5.47
C TRP A 407 -5.43 -10.28 6.47
N ILE A 408 -4.82 -11.44 6.33
CA ILE A 408 -3.70 -11.88 7.16
C ILE A 408 -2.43 -11.85 6.33
N TYR A 409 -1.43 -11.13 6.82
CA TYR A 409 -0.10 -11.01 6.22
C TYR A 409 0.85 -11.97 6.91
N THR A 410 1.42 -12.89 6.15
CA THR A 410 2.30 -13.93 6.70
C THR A 410 3.76 -13.51 6.69
N HIS A 411 4.26 -13.10 5.55
CA HIS A 411 5.66 -12.72 5.36
C HIS A 411 5.81 -11.75 4.20
N ALA A 412 6.96 -11.13 4.09
CA ALA A 412 7.35 -10.39 2.91
C ALA A 412 8.57 -11.04 2.25
N VAL A 413 8.63 -10.89 0.94
CA VAL A 413 9.76 -11.26 0.09
C VAL A 413 10.44 -9.99 -0.38
N ILE A 414 11.74 -9.94 -0.25
CA ILE A 414 12.57 -8.86 -0.74
C ILE A 414 13.61 -9.47 -1.67
N ALA A 415 13.78 -8.90 -2.86
CA ALA A 415 14.76 -9.37 -3.83
C ALA A 415 15.46 -8.19 -4.50
N GLU A 416 16.74 -8.34 -4.78
CA GLU A 416 17.49 -7.45 -5.66
C GLU A 416 17.70 -8.14 -7.01
N LEU A 417 17.35 -7.45 -8.07
CA LEU A 417 17.60 -7.87 -9.45
C LEU A 417 18.63 -6.91 -10.07
N ASP A 418 19.55 -7.44 -10.84
CA ASP A 418 20.51 -6.62 -11.62
C ASP A 418 19.81 -5.94 -12.82
N GLU A 419 20.56 -5.14 -13.58
CA GLU A 419 20.09 -4.43 -14.77
C GLU A 419 19.47 -5.35 -15.85
N LYS A 420 19.89 -6.63 -15.87
CA LYS A 420 19.42 -7.66 -16.79
C LYS A 420 18.32 -8.53 -16.17
N GLY A 421 17.89 -8.22 -14.95
CA GLY A 421 16.88 -8.97 -14.24
C GLY A 421 17.36 -10.31 -13.66
N ASN A 422 18.67 -10.53 -13.47
CA ASN A 422 19.14 -11.69 -12.71
C ASN A 422 18.95 -11.45 -11.22
N LEU A 423 18.58 -12.48 -10.48
CA LEU A 423 18.48 -12.42 -9.02
C LEU A 423 19.88 -12.30 -8.42
N VAL A 424 20.11 -11.24 -7.65
CA VAL A 424 21.39 -10.97 -6.95
C VAL A 424 21.34 -11.57 -5.55
N TRP A 425 20.28 -11.26 -4.79
CA TRP A 425 19.99 -11.83 -3.48
C TRP A 425 18.50 -11.76 -3.18
N ASP A 426 18.07 -12.55 -2.21
CA ASP A 426 16.71 -12.51 -1.67
C ASP A 426 16.69 -12.53 -0.14
N HIS A 427 15.61 -12.07 0.45
CA HIS A 427 15.29 -12.19 1.87
C HIS A 427 13.80 -12.43 2.09
N SER A 428 13.47 -12.95 3.26
CA SER A 428 12.10 -12.93 3.75
C SER A 428 12.02 -12.37 5.17
N ILE A 429 10.89 -11.76 5.48
CA ILE A 429 10.58 -11.19 6.81
C ILE A 429 9.26 -11.78 7.26
N ASP A 430 9.24 -12.37 8.46
CA ASP A 430 8.02 -12.87 9.07
C ASP A 430 7.17 -11.70 9.59
N LEU A 431 5.96 -11.54 9.09
CA LEU A 431 4.99 -10.55 9.53
C LEU A 431 4.11 -11.06 10.68
N ASN A 432 4.35 -12.29 11.14
CA ASN A 432 3.67 -12.88 12.29
C ASN A 432 2.14 -12.84 12.21
N ASN A 433 1.59 -13.05 11.02
CA ASN A 433 0.16 -13.07 10.75
C ASN A 433 -0.55 -11.77 11.17
N ILE A 434 0.02 -10.62 10.84
CA ILE A 434 -0.65 -9.33 11.05
C ILE A 434 -1.98 -9.34 10.32
N LYS A 435 -3.04 -8.95 11.03
CA LYS A 435 -4.39 -8.87 10.48
C LYS A 435 -4.81 -7.44 10.24
N GLU A 436 -5.37 -7.17 9.06
CA GLU A 436 -5.86 -5.86 8.63
C GLU A 436 -7.22 -5.95 7.97
N ASP A 437 -8.04 -4.92 8.16
CA ASP A 437 -9.34 -4.80 7.50
C ASP A 437 -9.22 -4.57 6.00
N LYS A 438 -8.09 -4.02 5.55
CA LYS A 438 -7.84 -3.59 4.19
C LYS A 438 -6.57 -4.22 3.66
N LEU A 439 -6.52 -4.39 2.34
CA LEU A 439 -5.31 -4.81 1.66
C LEU A 439 -4.44 -3.57 1.42
N ILE A 440 -3.44 -3.38 2.28
CA ILE A 440 -2.50 -2.24 2.27
C ILE A 440 -1.07 -2.75 2.43
N GLN A 441 -0.10 -2.01 1.93
CA GLN A 441 1.31 -2.32 2.15
C GLN A 441 1.68 -2.07 3.62
N LYS A 442 2.07 -3.12 4.33
CA LYS A 442 2.47 -3.06 5.75
C LYS A 442 3.92 -2.64 5.92
N ILE A 443 4.80 -3.18 5.11
CA ILE A 443 6.21 -2.81 5.13
C ILE A 443 6.39 -1.46 4.45
N LYS A 444 7.13 -0.59 5.11
CA LYS A 444 7.62 0.67 4.54
C LYS A 444 9.11 0.56 4.33
N THR A 445 9.57 1.07 3.21
CA THR A 445 10.96 0.97 2.80
C THR A 445 11.61 2.34 2.72
N SER A 446 12.89 2.40 3.07
CA SER A 446 13.76 3.53 2.80
C SER A 446 15.08 3.01 2.26
N LEU A 447 15.49 3.53 1.13
CA LEU A 447 16.81 3.25 0.55
C LEU A 447 17.68 4.49 0.73
N GLN A 448 18.74 4.36 1.54
CA GLN A 448 19.69 5.43 1.83
C GLN A 448 21.09 4.95 1.47
N GLY A 449 21.64 5.50 0.38
CA GLY A 449 22.85 4.95 -0.22
C GLY A 449 22.64 3.47 -0.57
N ASP A 450 23.45 2.62 0.02
CA ASP A 450 23.43 1.18 -0.22
C ASP A 450 22.67 0.37 0.86
N VAL A 451 22.06 1.04 1.84
CA VAL A 451 21.32 0.37 2.92
C VAL A 451 19.81 0.48 2.69
N LEU A 452 19.18 -0.67 2.58
CA LEU A 452 17.72 -0.79 2.55
C LEU A 452 17.20 -0.99 3.97
N THR A 453 16.41 -0.04 4.45
CA THR A 453 15.67 -0.14 5.71
C THR A 453 14.25 -0.60 5.41
N LEU A 454 13.83 -1.66 6.08
CA LEU A 454 12.48 -2.20 6.05
C LEU A 454 11.86 -2.02 7.43
N SER A 455 10.67 -1.44 7.50
CA SER A 455 10.02 -1.21 8.78
C SER A 455 8.52 -1.43 8.70
N TYR A 456 7.95 -2.00 9.76
CA TYR A 456 6.51 -2.20 9.88
C TYR A 456 6.05 -2.05 11.33
N GLN A 457 4.78 -1.75 11.52
CA GLN A 457 4.18 -1.66 12.84
C GLN A 457 3.43 -2.94 13.20
N ARG A 458 3.69 -3.42 14.43
CA ARG A 458 2.96 -4.54 15.05
C ARG A 458 2.50 -4.12 16.44
N GLY A 459 1.20 -3.85 16.58
CA GLY A 459 0.66 -3.30 17.83
C GLY A 459 1.29 -1.96 18.16
N ASN A 460 1.90 -1.86 19.35
CA ASN A 460 2.59 -0.64 19.80
C ASN A 460 4.09 -0.63 19.49
N SER A 461 4.60 -1.60 18.74
CA SER A 461 6.02 -1.73 18.41
C SER A 461 6.26 -1.45 16.93
N ILE A 462 7.36 -0.77 16.63
CA ILE A 462 7.93 -0.63 15.31
C ILE A 462 9.06 -1.66 15.20
N ILE A 463 8.99 -2.48 14.17
CA ILE A 463 9.98 -3.50 13.88
C ILE A 463 10.73 -3.07 12.64
N SER A 464 12.06 -3.06 12.71
CA SER A 464 12.92 -2.60 11.61
C SER A 464 14.02 -3.60 11.33
N LYS A 465 14.35 -3.77 10.06
CA LYS A 465 15.41 -4.62 9.57
C LYS A 465 16.23 -3.87 8.52
N TYR A 466 17.52 -4.08 8.51
CA TYR A 466 18.46 -3.42 7.61
C TYR A 466 19.12 -4.46 6.72
N ILE A 467 19.22 -4.15 5.43
CA ILE A 467 19.90 -4.99 4.43
C ILE A 467 20.97 -4.13 3.75
N THR A 468 22.21 -4.61 3.76
CA THR A 468 23.35 -3.91 3.13
C THR A 468 23.34 -4.09 1.61
N ALA A 469 24.28 -3.41 0.93
CA ALA A 469 24.49 -3.54 -0.51
C ALA A 469 24.75 -4.98 -0.97
N GLU A 470 25.47 -5.73 -0.14
CA GLU A 470 25.84 -7.12 -0.42
C GLU A 470 24.71 -8.11 -0.04
N GLY A 471 23.56 -7.60 0.33
CA GLY A 471 22.44 -8.43 0.74
C GLY A 471 22.60 -9.06 2.14
N GLN A 472 23.48 -8.51 2.99
CA GLN A 472 23.61 -8.98 4.36
C GLN A 472 22.51 -8.37 5.22
N SER A 473 21.80 -9.19 5.94
CA SER A 473 20.70 -8.76 6.80
C SER A 473 21.15 -8.73 8.27
N GLY A 474 20.97 -7.58 8.91
CA GLY A 474 21.14 -7.45 10.36
C GLY A 474 19.97 -8.07 11.14
N ASP A 475 20.11 -8.08 12.47
CA ASP A 475 19.05 -8.50 13.38
C ASP A 475 17.86 -7.51 13.35
N GLU A 476 16.68 -8.01 13.68
CA GLU A 476 15.50 -7.15 13.84
C GLU A 476 15.66 -6.24 15.06
N LYS A 477 15.45 -4.94 14.86
CA LYS A 477 15.37 -3.96 15.93
C LYS A 477 13.90 -3.70 16.26
N VAL A 478 13.56 -3.76 17.53
CA VAL A 478 12.22 -3.49 18.04
C VAL A 478 12.23 -2.20 18.85
N GLN A 479 11.41 -1.24 18.47
CA GLN A 479 11.24 0.02 19.17
C GLN A 479 9.78 0.17 19.62
N GLU A 480 9.57 0.31 20.93
CA GLU A 480 8.24 0.59 21.49
C GLU A 480 7.83 2.05 21.27
N LEU A 481 6.57 2.26 20.90
CA LEU A 481 5.97 3.58 20.84
C LEU A 481 5.58 4.00 22.27
N SER A 482 6.37 4.88 22.86
CA SER A 482 6.10 5.46 24.18
C SER A 482 5.25 6.73 24.09
N THR A 483 4.62 7.08 25.20
CA THR A 483 4.04 8.41 25.46
C THR A 483 5.07 9.30 26.14
N ASP A 484 4.88 10.62 26.06
CA ASP A 484 5.84 11.59 26.61
C ASP A 484 5.66 11.82 28.13
N ASN A 485 4.46 11.50 28.66
CA ASN A 485 4.15 11.77 30.08
C ASN A 485 4.42 10.54 30.95
N GLU A 486 5.09 10.74 32.05
CA GLU A 486 5.29 9.73 33.08
C GLU A 486 3.94 9.25 33.63
N GLY A 487 3.80 7.96 33.87
CA GLY A 487 2.56 7.34 34.36
C GLY A 487 1.49 7.07 33.29
N ASP A 488 1.73 7.43 32.04
CA ASP A 488 0.82 7.10 30.95
C ASP A 488 0.78 5.59 30.67
N ARG A 489 -0.44 5.11 30.39
CA ARG A 489 -0.67 3.74 29.92
C ARG A 489 -1.59 3.74 28.70
N ILE A 490 -1.09 3.27 27.57
CA ILE A 490 -1.90 3.10 26.38
C ILE A 490 -2.89 1.96 26.62
N ARG A 491 -4.18 2.28 26.67
CA ARG A 491 -5.27 1.31 26.88
C ARG A 491 -5.79 0.73 25.59
N ARG A 492 -5.83 1.56 24.55
CA ARG A 492 -6.37 1.20 23.23
C ARG A 492 -5.61 1.96 22.18
N GLN A 493 -5.25 1.27 21.11
CA GLN A 493 -4.68 1.86 19.92
C GLN A 493 -5.48 1.41 18.71
N GLU A 494 -5.86 2.35 17.89
CA GLU A 494 -6.70 2.11 16.71
C GLU A 494 -6.15 2.88 15.51
N LYS A 495 -6.37 2.31 14.33
CA LYS A 495 -6.04 2.98 13.07
C LYS A 495 -4.60 3.53 13.06
N SER A 496 -3.69 2.73 13.63
CA SER A 496 -2.28 3.11 13.61
C SER A 496 -1.65 2.76 12.26
N ASP A 497 -0.80 3.66 11.81
CA ASP A 497 -0.12 3.55 10.54
C ASP A 497 1.34 3.97 10.69
N LEU A 498 2.22 3.30 9.96
CA LEU A 498 3.62 3.66 9.82
C LEU A 498 3.85 4.06 8.37
N ASN A 499 4.47 5.20 8.17
CA ASN A 499 4.79 5.72 6.85
C ASN A 499 6.27 6.08 6.74
N TYR A 500 6.88 5.81 5.59
CA TYR A 500 8.12 6.48 5.26
C TYR A 500 7.87 7.99 5.17
N TRP A 501 8.76 8.79 5.73
CA TRP A 501 8.58 10.22 5.75
C TRP A 501 9.64 10.94 4.90
N PHE A 502 10.87 10.98 5.36
CA PHE A 502 11.99 11.58 4.62
C PHE A 502 13.32 11.05 5.16
N SER A 503 14.35 11.00 4.31
CA SER A 503 15.68 10.52 4.70
C SER A 503 15.60 9.15 5.39
N ASN A 504 16.09 9.03 6.63
CA ASN A 504 15.98 7.82 7.46
C ASN A 504 14.85 7.91 8.52
N HIS A 505 13.88 8.80 8.32
CA HIS A 505 12.79 8.99 9.26
C HIS A 505 11.50 8.35 8.77
N PHE A 506 10.81 7.72 9.70
CA PHE A 506 9.46 7.21 9.53
C PHE A 506 8.50 7.97 10.45
N LEU A 507 7.24 7.98 10.09
CA LEU A 507 6.17 8.62 10.84
C LEU A 507 5.18 7.54 11.29
N ALA A 508 5.11 7.30 12.60
CA ALA A 508 4.03 6.53 13.18
C ALA A 508 2.89 7.47 13.59
N SER A 509 1.67 7.07 13.32
CA SER A 509 0.48 7.84 13.66
C SER A 509 -0.70 6.95 13.99
N GLY A 510 -1.71 7.47 14.66
CA GLY A 510 -2.93 6.72 14.98
C GLY A 510 -3.73 7.30 16.12
N ASN A 511 -4.82 6.64 16.44
CA ASN A 511 -5.67 7.01 17.58
C ASN A 511 -5.28 6.19 18.80
N GLN A 512 -5.11 6.85 19.94
CA GLN A 512 -4.86 6.19 21.20
C GLN A 512 -5.79 6.70 22.29
N THR A 513 -6.21 5.77 23.16
CA THR A 513 -6.80 6.11 24.45
C THR A 513 -5.75 5.84 25.52
N ILE A 514 -5.37 6.89 26.22
CA ILE A 514 -4.32 6.88 27.24
C ILE A 514 -4.97 7.11 28.60
N ASN A 515 -4.51 6.36 29.59
CA ASN A 515 -4.88 6.51 30.99
C ASN A 515 -3.65 6.96 31.76
N ASN A 516 -3.78 8.04 32.49
CA ASN A 516 -2.78 8.52 33.42
C ASN A 516 -3.38 8.57 34.84
N SER A 517 -2.61 8.22 35.85
CA SER A 517 -3.11 8.17 37.23
C SER A 517 -3.45 9.55 37.78
N GLU A 518 -2.81 10.61 37.28
CA GLU A 518 -2.97 12.00 37.75
C GLU A 518 -3.89 12.79 36.80
N GLU A 519 -3.68 12.68 35.48
CA GLU A 519 -4.41 13.44 34.46
C GLU A 519 -5.72 12.78 34.01
N GLY A 520 -5.94 11.53 34.40
CA GLY A 520 -7.14 10.77 34.01
C GLY A 520 -7.04 10.17 32.59
N ARG A 521 -8.20 10.01 31.95
CA ARG A 521 -8.32 9.39 30.63
C ARG A 521 -8.40 10.44 29.53
N ARG A 522 -7.54 10.33 28.50
CA ARG A 522 -7.58 11.16 27.30
C ARG A 522 -7.59 10.34 26.02
N SER A 523 -8.21 10.87 24.97
CA SER A 523 -8.15 10.34 23.62
C SER A 523 -7.38 11.30 22.74
N VAL A 524 -6.42 10.76 21.98
CA VAL A 524 -5.52 11.56 21.16
C VAL A 524 -5.28 10.92 19.78
N TYR A 525 -5.03 11.77 18.79
CA TYR A 525 -4.35 11.36 17.58
C TYR A 525 -2.87 11.70 17.74
N PHE A 526 -2.01 10.69 17.69
CA PHE A 526 -0.59 10.89 17.88
C PHE A 526 0.17 10.92 16.56
N LEU A 527 1.25 11.67 16.53
CA LEU A 527 2.30 11.60 15.53
C LEU A 527 3.62 11.36 16.26
N THR A 528 4.38 10.37 15.81
CA THR A 528 5.71 10.08 16.33
C THR A 528 6.72 10.01 15.20
N LYS A 529 7.71 10.89 15.22
CA LYS A 529 8.87 10.86 14.34
C LYS A 529 9.84 9.80 14.83
N ILE A 530 10.17 8.85 13.98
CA ILE A 530 11.01 7.71 14.32
C ILE A 530 12.25 7.75 13.42
N PRO A 531 13.44 8.06 13.98
CA PRO A 531 14.68 7.89 13.27
C PRO A 531 15.05 6.41 13.25
N LEU A 532 15.32 5.87 12.07
CA LEU A 532 15.81 4.51 11.89
C LEU A 532 17.22 4.56 11.32
N ASN A 533 18.18 4.36 12.18
CA ASN A 533 19.59 4.28 11.80
C ASN A 533 20.03 2.81 11.79
N PRO A 534 20.77 2.38 10.74
CA PRO A 534 21.37 1.05 10.65
C PRO A 534 22.24 0.69 11.85
#